data_7677918d98f908ab6d822c0f5b26bc30
#
_entry.id   7677918d98f908ab6d822c0f5b26bc30
#
_cell.length_a   1.000
_cell.length_b   1.000
_cell.length_c   1.000
_cell.angle_alpha   90.00
_cell.angle_beta   90.00
_cell.angle_gamma   90.00
#
_symmetry.space_group_name_H-M   'P 1'
#
loop_
_entity.id
_entity.type
_entity.pdbx_description
1 polymer ?
#
loop_
_entity_poly.entity_id
_entity_poly.type
_entity_poly.pdbx_seq_one_letter_code
_entity_poly.pdbx_strand_id
1 'polypeptide(L)'
;VAPSTLEGFSVVLTDAEGEELAKKVTTKSLVVEKGHVLPLGEIVGFDDRYYVSAEAKGRKDGSNWDNAAGLTELKTLLAKGAVMNVYMSAGTYSVEEALVSEAEGADFSVYGGYPAGAKGASLKARDAKANATIFDGGGKSQIWLTKKGNVLFDGLTFQNGFSAKDNGGALVFNGTGVTGKVVDCVFEGNKVTDGTNSTQYLSGGAIHVGVAKLTVENCSFSNNYGRNGGSLYTDKKEANLTVKGCTFTEDYTYNTGGSINNSNGTQTIEDCTFTRCYNLVGTGGAVHVNGASAVQILKNCVFSACEANRNNSYLKVDNKQAGGAISVQNAYLDVVGCTFDGNMGSAGSAMLLQSGDGLVRVTDCVFKNNKGASRGLIQTNGKVVLFMNNCQIFDNTLRTYQWGTVIHGANPSVVCMNNCSIYNNLNLTEDPTNPKINNPVCLNNDGFTAVVNTTVVGENAKALCRSNNSNGSFSLYDNCILANKHTDGFVFFKENASSVKLYNSIIGKQASNADGSWLVKTNVVVDGELLFCNGSSFDSSKGYWKWNGPSASFTKAKEADIITRLNDITTNNGNTRLNGAFAPKFVEWVESLGGFNKDQLGTTRTTSGTWPGSVELK
;
A
#
# COMPACT_ATOMS: atom_id res chain seq x y z
N VAL A 1 -24.55 -55.23 14.86
CA VAL A 1 -25.23 -54.70 13.67
C VAL A 1 -26.09 -55.80 13.11
N ALA A 2 -27.36 -55.56 12.76
CA ALA A 2 -28.21 -56.51 12.08
C ALA A 2 -27.67 -56.81 10.66
N PRO A 3 -27.81 -58.04 10.15
CA PRO A 3 -27.40 -58.32 8.76
C PRO A 3 -28.09 -57.36 7.79
N SER A 4 -27.32 -56.67 6.98
CA SER A 4 -27.84 -55.66 6.07
C SER A 4 -26.82 -55.38 4.94
N THR A 5 -27.31 -54.85 3.85
CA THR A 5 -26.45 -54.29 2.81
C THR A 5 -26.36 -52.77 3.02
N LEU A 6 -25.14 -52.27 3.14
CA LEU A 6 -24.87 -50.85 3.25
C LEU A 6 -24.40 -50.34 1.90
N GLU A 7 -25.11 -49.37 1.36
CA GLU A 7 -24.77 -48.72 0.11
C GLU A 7 -23.96 -47.44 0.35
N GLY A 8 -22.69 -47.64 0.61
CA GLY A 8 -21.78 -46.59 1.05
C GLY A 8 -21.90 -46.33 2.55
N PHE A 9 -20.77 -46.09 3.18
CA PHE A 9 -20.73 -45.65 4.57
C PHE A 9 -19.44 -44.84 4.82
N SER A 10 -19.47 -44.09 5.89
CA SER A 10 -18.27 -43.43 6.41
C SER A 10 -18.00 -43.90 7.84
N VAL A 11 -16.76 -44.17 8.16
CA VAL A 11 -16.27 -44.33 9.52
C VAL A 11 -15.54 -43.06 9.89
N VAL A 12 -16.01 -42.43 10.94
CA VAL A 12 -15.36 -41.24 11.51
C VAL A 12 -14.86 -41.64 12.90
N LEU A 13 -13.57 -41.46 13.12
CA LEU A 13 -12.97 -41.62 14.44
C LEU A 13 -12.83 -40.23 15.05
N THR A 14 -13.31 -40.09 16.29
CA THR A 14 -13.25 -38.82 17.02
C THR A 14 -12.42 -39.00 18.28
N ASP A 15 -11.80 -37.90 18.76
CA ASP A 15 -11.24 -37.86 20.11
C ASP A 15 -12.32 -37.80 21.21
N ALA A 16 -11.88 -37.69 22.45
CA ALA A 16 -12.81 -37.61 23.60
C ALA A 16 -13.65 -36.31 23.58
N GLU A 17 -13.20 -35.30 22.89
CA GLU A 17 -13.85 -33.99 22.71
C GLU A 17 -14.80 -33.97 21.49
N GLY A 18 -14.85 -35.07 20.71
CA GLY A 18 -15.71 -35.22 19.53
C GLY A 18 -15.15 -34.65 18.23
N GLU A 19 -13.89 -34.26 18.20
CA GLU A 19 -13.23 -33.79 16.99
C GLU A 19 -12.83 -34.96 16.07
N GLU A 20 -13.01 -34.78 14.77
CA GLU A 20 -12.70 -35.81 13.78
C GLU A 20 -11.18 -36.07 13.71
N LEU A 21 -10.77 -37.29 14.06
CA LEU A 21 -9.40 -37.76 14.00
C LEU A 21 -9.04 -38.34 12.63
N ALA A 22 -9.96 -39.12 12.10
CA ALA A 22 -9.80 -39.71 10.77
C ALA A 22 -11.17 -40.07 10.20
N LYS A 23 -11.30 -40.07 8.91
CA LYS A 23 -12.50 -40.44 8.18
C LYS A 23 -12.18 -41.34 7.01
N LYS A 24 -12.86 -42.45 6.93
CA LYS A 24 -12.81 -43.31 5.74
C LYS A 24 -14.20 -43.39 5.14
N VAL A 25 -14.27 -43.08 3.85
CA VAL A 25 -15.52 -43.14 3.08
C VAL A 25 -15.41 -44.25 2.04
N THR A 26 -16.43 -45.06 1.90
CA THR A 26 -16.56 -45.99 0.81
C THR A 26 -17.90 -45.79 0.10
N THR A 27 -17.88 -45.84 -1.20
CA THR A 27 -19.06 -45.83 -2.09
C THR A 27 -19.47 -47.24 -2.53
N LYS A 28 -18.69 -48.26 -2.12
CA LYS A 28 -18.97 -49.64 -2.46
C LYS A 28 -20.08 -50.21 -1.57
N SER A 29 -20.98 -50.97 -2.17
CA SER A 29 -21.95 -51.78 -1.39
C SER A 29 -21.21 -52.81 -0.54
N LEU A 30 -21.58 -52.91 0.70
CA LEU A 30 -20.99 -53.81 1.68
C LEU A 30 -22.08 -54.70 2.32
N VAL A 31 -21.92 -55.99 2.24
CA VAL A 31 -22.80 -56.95 2.87
C VAL A 31 -22.30 -57.22 4.30
N VAL A 32 -23.10 -56.88 5.29
CA VAL A 32 -22.82 -57.15 6.72
C VAL A 32 -23.54 -58.41 7.13
N GLU A 33 -22.79 -59.46 7.47
CA GLU A 33 -23.35 -60.73 7.95
C GLU A 33 -23.16 -60.93 9.45
N LYS A 34 -24.07 -61.61 10.07
CA LYS A 34 -23.99 -61.88 11.50
C LYS A 34 -22.77 -62.74 11.85
N GLY A 35 -21.93 -62.25 12.74
CA GLY A 35 -20.74 -62.99 13.21
C GLY A 35 -19.51 -62.85 12.34
N HIS A 36 -19.56 -62.08 11.24
CA HIS A 36 -18.42 -61.80 10.40
C HIS A 36 -17.76 -60.47 10.80
N VAL A 37 -16.42 -60.44 10.80
CA VAL A 37 -15.62 -59.24 10.96
C VAL A 37 -15.23 -58.74 9.58
N LEU A 38 -15.63 -57.53 9.25
CA LEU A 38 -15.27 -56.88 8.00
C LEU A 38 -14.02 -56.04 8.20
N PRO A 39 -12.91 -56.36 7.52
CA PRO A 39 -11.73 -55.52 7.60
C PRO A 39 -11.98 -54.23 6.82
N LEU A 40 -11.98 -53.13 7.52
CA LEU A 40 -12.13 -51.80 6.92
C LEU A 40 -10.86 -51.31 6.22
N GLY A 41 -9.76 -52.12 6.28
CA GLY A 41 -8.43 -51.73 5.86
C GLY A 41 -7.84 -50.66 6.76
N GLU A 42 -6.65 -50.23 6.39
CA GLU A 42 -5.95 -49.19 7.13
C GLU A 42 -6.71 -47.86 7.07
N ILE A 43 -6.94 -47.26 8.23
CA ILE A 43 -7.44 -45.89 8.35
C ILE A 43 -6.21 -45.01 8.45
N VAL A 44 -5.87 -44.38 7.36
CA VAL A 44 -4.78 -43.40 7.31
C VAL A 44 -5.29 -42.04 7.79
N GLY A 45 -4.47 -41.27 8.43
CA GLY A 45 -4.81 -39.93 8.92
C GLY A 45 -4.51 -39.72 10.41
N PHE A 46 -4.14 -40.79 11.16
CA PHE A 46 -3.69 -40.66 12.54
C PHE A 46 -2.26 -40.17 12.66
N ASP A 47 -1.44 -40.38 11.64
CA ASP A 47 -0.02 -40.09 11.65
C ASP A 47 0.31 -38.64 11.25
N ASP A 48 -0.70 -37.83 10.91
CA ASP A 48 -0.51 -36.43 10.52
C ASP A 48 -0.47 -35.43 11.69
N ARG A 49 -0.69 -35.92 12.92
CA ARG A 49 -0.68 -35.09 14.14
C ARG A 49 0.65 -35.18 14.86
N TYR A 50 1.20 -34.04 15.21
CA TYR A 50 2.45 -33.95 15.93
C TYR A 50 2.37 -32.90 17.03
N TYR A 51 2.51 -33.32 18.26
CA TYR A 51 2.38 -32.46 19.44
C TYR A 51 3.72 -31.98 19.91
N VAL A 52 3.87 -30.68 20.10
CA VAL A 52 5.13 -30.03 20.48
C VAL A 52 4.91 -29.17 21.72
N SER A 53 5.79 -29.29 22.71
CA SER A 53 5.80 -28.44 23.89
C SER A 53 7.19 -27.82 24.10
N ALA A 54 7.23 -26.66 24.76
CA ALA A 54 8.48 -25.94 25.01
C ALA A 54 9.48 -26.80 25.79
N GLU A 55 8.96 -27.62 26.69
CA GLU A 55 9.74 -28.70 27.33
C GLU A 55 9.18 -30.03 26.84
N ALA A 56 10.05 -30.81 26.15
CA ALA A 56 9.67 -32.11 25.64
C ALA A 56 9.26 -33.05 26.78
N LYS A 57 8.22 -33.88 26.55
CA LYS A 57 7.62 -34.75 27.58
C LYS A 57 7.69 -36.21 27.18
N GLY A 58 7.67 -37.10 28.18
CA GLY A 58 7.58 -38.51 27.99
C GLY A 58 8.57 -39.10 26.99
N ARG A 59 8.05 -39.80 25.96
CA ARG A 59 8.87 -40.38 24.87
C ARG A 59 9.39 -39.38 23.86
N LYS A 60 8.89 -38.16 23.88
CA LYS A 60 9.27 -37.07 22.95
C LYS A 60 8.98 -37.39 21.48
N ASP A 61 8.09 -38.31 21.20
CA ASP A 61 7.78 -38.78 19.86
C ASP A 61 6.64 -37.95 19.18
N GLY A 62 6.08 -36.98 19.91
CA GLY A 62 5.02 -36.11 19.40
C GLY A 62 3.65 -36.78 19.22
N SER A 63 3.46 -38.00 19.72
CA SER A 63 2.24 -38.77 19.51
C SER A 63 1.03 -38.19 20.25
N ASN A 64 1.24 -37.50 21.34
CA ASN A 64 0.23 -36.81 22.14
C ASN A 64 0.89 -35.83 23.12
N TRP A 65 0.11 -35.06 23.88
CA TRP A 65 0.62 -34.07 24.82
C TRP A 65 1.50 -34.65 25.95
N ASP A 66 1.25 -35.90 26.37
CA ASP A 66 2.06 -36.57 27.41
C ASP A 66 3.41 -37.06 26.88
N ASN A 67 3.53 -37.18 25.55
CA ASN A 67 4.74 -37.57 24.84
C ASN A 67 5.17 -36.46 23.85
N ALA A 68 4.84 -35.22 24.17
CA ALA A 68 5.11 -34.10 23.29
C ALA A 68 6.60 -33.95 22.96
N ALA A 69 6.88 -33.77 21.71
CA ALA A 69 8.21 -33.47 21.18
C ALA A 69 8.68 -32.08 21.63
N GLY A 70 9.97 -31.87 21.56
CA GLY A 70 10.58 -30.55 21.66
C GLY A 70 10.97 -30.00 20.29
N LEU A 71 11.64 -28.87 20.31
CA LEU A 71 12.10 -28.21 19.09
C LEU A 71 13.14 -29.04 18.31
N THR A 72 13.97 -29.83 19.02
CA THR A 72 14.98 -30.71 18.43
C THR A 72 14.35 -31.83 17.59
N GLU A 73 13.31 -32.45 18.13
CA GLU A 73 12.58 -33.51 17.44
C GLU A 73 11.79 -32.94 16.24
N LEU A 74 11.19 -31.75 16.40
CA LEU A 74 10.53 -31.04 15.30
C LEU A 74 11.52 -30.73 14.18
N LYS A 75 12.73 -30.24 14.48
CA LYS A 75 13.80 -30.02 13.49
C LYS A 75 14.14 -31.29 12.70
N THR A 76 14.19 -32.41 13.40
CA THR A 76 14.46 -33.72 12.77
C THR A 76 13.32 -34.15 11.84
N LEU A 77 12.07 -33.90 12.23
CA LEU A 77 10.88 -34.18 11.42
C LEU A 77 10.87 -33.35 10.12
N LEU A 78 11.14 -32.06 10.22
CA LEU A 78 11.17 -31.14 9.07
C LEU A 78 12.20 -31.58 8.02
N ALA A 79 13.36 -32.07 8.45
CA ALA A 79 14.41 -32.54 7.56
C ALA A 79 14.04 -33.81 6.78
N LYS A 80 13.16 -34.64 7.34
CA LYS A 80 12.68 -35.88 6.66
C LYS A 80 11.60 -35.62 5.62
N GLY A 81 10.86 -34.52 5.73
CA GLY A 81 9.68 -34.21 4.96
C GLY A 81 8.48 -35.08 5.34
N ALA A 82 7.37 -34.46 5.63
CA ALA A 82 6.13 -35.13 5.99
C ALA A 82 4.95 -34.20 5.68
N VAL A 83 3.75 -34.75 5.64
CA VAL A 83 2.50 -33.99 5.71
C VAL A 83 2.06 -34.05 7.18
N MET A 84 2.11 -32.95 7.90
CA MET A 84 1.92 -32.92 9.34
C MET A 84 1.15 -31.71 9.84
N ASN A 85 0.21 -31.97 10.75
CA ASN A 85 -0.42 -30.95 11.59
C ASN A 85 0.34 -30.87 12.92
N VAL A 86 1.11 -29.81 13.12
CA VAL A 86 1.92 -29.59 14.31
C VAL A 86 1.16 -28.70 15.30
N TYR A 87 0.85 -29.25 16.44
CA TYR A 87 0.12 -28.57 17.52
C TYR A 87 1.07 -28.16 18.62
N MET A 88 1.17 -26.87 18.90
CA MET A 88 2.16 -26.33 19.81
C MET A 88 1.54 -25.73 21.06
N SER A 89 2.01 -26.15 22.22
CA SER A 89 1.56 -25.58 23.48
C SER A 89 2.13 -24.18 23.73
N ALA A 90 1.49 -23.43 24.61
CA ALA A 90 2.03 -22.18 25.12
C ALA A 90 3.44 -22.37 25.70
N GLY A 91 4.29 -21.40 25.48
CA GLY A 91 5.66 -21.37 25.95
C GLY A 91 6.61 -20.71 24.96
N THR A 92 7.86 -20.51 25.40
CA THR A 92 8.92 -19.95 24.55
C THR A 92 9.81 -21.08 24.03
N TYR A 93 9.93 -21.12 22.72
CA TYR A 93 10.75 -22.05 21.96
C TYR A 93 12.00 -21.33 21.47
N SER A 94 13.12 -21.51 22.17
CA SER A 94 14.38 -20.86 21.82
C SER A 94 15.01 -21.48 20.58
N VAL A 95 15.17 -20.70 19.52
CA VAL A 95 15.71 -21.13 18.22
C VAL A 95 17.17 -20.71 18.13
N GLU A 96 18.08 -21.65 18.44
CA GLU A 96 19.53 -21.40 18.32
C GLU A 96 20.04 -21.55 16.88
N GLU A 97 19.36 -22.39 16.09
CA GLU A 97 19.58 -22.61 14.66
C GLU A 97 18.24 -22.72 13.95
N ALA A 98 18.14 -22.13 12.76
CA ALA A 98 16.91 -22.10 12.00
C ALA A 98 16.29 -23.50 11.76
N LEU A 99 14.98 -23.57 11.89
CA LEU A 99 14.19 -24.69 11.41
C LEU A 99 14.14 -24.64 9.88
N VAL A 100 14.38 -25.76 9.21
CA VAL A 100 14.45 -25.80 7.74
C VAL A 100 13.49 -26.85 7.19
N SER A 101 12.55 -26.43 6.35
CA SER A 101 11.69 -27.29 5.54
C SER A 101 12.24 -27.32 4.12
N GLU A 102 12.94 -28.42 3.74
CA GLU A 102 13.58 -28.55 2.42
C GLU A 102 13.36 -29.89 1.74
N ALA A 103 12.61 -30.79 2.37
CA ALA A 103 12.28 -32.08 1.79
C ALA A 103 11.17 -31.96 0.74
N GLU A 104 11.24 -32.74 -0.33
CA GLU A 104 10.17 -32.83 -1.33
C GLU A 104 8.88 -33.37 -0.71
N GLY A 105 7.74 -32.77 -1.08
CA GLY A 105 6.42 -33.18 -0.61
C GLY A 105 6.14 -32.78 0.85
N ALA A 106 7.00 -31.98 1.47
CA ALA A 106 6.73 -31.45 2.81
C ALA A 106 5.49 -30.54 2.81
N ASP A 107 4.58 -30.77 3.76
CA ASP A 107 3.41 -29.94 3.98
C ASP A 107 3.13 -29.85 5.47
N PHE A 108 3.38 -28.68 6.06
CA PHE A 108 3.29 -28.48 7.50
C PHE A 108 2.24 -27.42 7.83
N SER A 109 1.28 -27.78 8.69
CA SER A 109 0.37 -26.84 9.33
C SER A 109 0.74 -26.70 10.81
N VAL A 110 1.25 -25.54 11.21
CA VAL A 110 1.76 -25.29 12.57
C VAL A 110 0.81 -24.37 13.32
N TYR A 111 0.18 -24.91 14.34
CA TYR A 111 -0.85 -24.24 15.14
C TYR A 111 -0.36 -23.97 16.57
N GLY A 112 -0.32 -22.69 16.95
CA GLY A 112 -0.05 -22.26 18.33
C GLY A 112 -1.32 -22.03 19.15
N GLY A 113 -1.17 -21.62 20.39
CA GLY A 113 -2.27 -21.19 21.24
C GLY A 113 -2.91 -22.27 22.10
N TYR A 114 -2.30 -23.44 22.20
CA TYR A 114 -2.79 -24.50 23.10
C TYR A 114 -2.29 -24.28 24.53
N PRO A 115 -3.15 -24.44 25.56
CA PRO A 115 -2.69 -24.34 26.95
C PRO A 115 -1.66 -25.40 27.29
N ALA A 116 -0.74 -25.10 28.19
CA ALA A 116 0.13 -26.11 28.78
C ALA A 116 -0.71 -27.17 29.47
N GLY A 117 -0.58 -28.46 29.07
CA GLY A 117 -1.41 -29.54 29.58
C GLY A 117 -2.72 -29.77 28.83
N ALA A 118 -2.86 -29.22 27.62
CA ALA A 118 -3.96 -29.56 26.71
C ALA A 118 -4.12 -31.08 26.58
N LYS A 119 -5.36 -31.56 26.41
CA LYS A 119 -5.67 -32.99 26.31
C LYS A 119 -6.01 -33.44 24.89
N GLY A 120 -6.36 -32.51 24.00
CA GLY A 120 -6.72 -32.78 22.61
C GLY A 120 -6.12 -31.78 21.65
N ALA A 121 -6.38 -31.94 20.37
CA ALA A 121 -5.89 -31.09 19.29
C ALA A 121 -7.00 -30.24 18.66
N SER A 122 -8.14 -30.10 19.32
CA SER A 122 -9.24 -29.28 18.81
C SER A 122 -8.78 -27.86 18.57
N LEU A 123 -8.97 -27.35 17.36
CA LEU A 123 -8.67 -25.96 17.01
C LEU A 123 -9.56 -24.98 17.79
N LYS A 124 -10.71 -25.42 18.28
CA LYS A 124 -11.62 -24.61 19.12
C LYS A 124 -11.11 -24.46 20.56
N ALA A 125 -10.26 -25.37 21.03
CA ALA A 125 -9.69 -25.33 22.40
C ALA A 125 -8.49 -24.38 22.51
N ARG A 126 -7.99 -23.84 21.41
CA ARG A 126 -6.85 -22.94 21.41
C ARG A 126 -7.26 -21.47 21.57
N ASP A 127 -6.41 -20.71 22.22
CA ASP A 127 -6.49 -19.26 22.32
C ASP A 127 -5.06 -18.69 22.25
N ALA A 128 -4.67 -18.21 21.08
CA ALA A 128 -3.32 -17.71 20.85
C ALA A 128 -2.98 -16.44 21.65
N LYS A 129 -3.99 -15.69 22.12
CA LYS A 129 -3.79 -14.51 22.97
C LYS A 129 -3.54 -14.90 24.42
N ALA A 130 -4.31 -15.87 24.94
CA ALA A 130 -4.15 -16.35 26.31
C ALA A 130 -2.98 -17.32 26.47
N ASN A 131 -2.66 -18.07 25.43
CA ASN A 131 -1.67 -19.15 25.42
C ASN A 131 -0.60 -18.89 24.36
N ALA A 132 0.19 -17.83 24.51
CA ALA A 132 1.18 -17.44 23.54
C ALA A 132 2.21 -18.56 23.28
N THR A 133 2.37 -18.93 22.01
CA THR A 133 3.36 -19.88 21.51
C THR A 133 4.42 -19.08 20.78
N ILE A 134 5.61 -18.96 21.37
CA ILE A 134 6.63 -18.00 20.98
C ILE A 134 7.86 -18.72 20.44
N PHE A 135 8.20 -18.51 19.17
CA PHE A 135 9.51 -18.81 18.62
C PHE A 135 10.44 -17.61 18.83
N ASP A 136 11.51 -17.81 19.59
CA ASP A 136 12.47 -16.76 19.92
C ASP A 136 13.85 -17.08 19.33
N GLY A 137 14.26 -16.25 18.34
CA GLY A 137 15.58 -16.34 17.73
C GLY A 137 16.74 -15.78 18.58
N GLY A 138 16.42 -15.19 19.74
CA GLY A 138 17.41 -14.66 20.70
C GLY A 138 18.33 -13.58 20.13
N GLY A 139 17.99 -12.97 18.99
CA GLY A 139 18.87 -12.05 18.27
C GLY A 139 20.10 -12.71 17.64
N LYS A 140 20.06 -14.01 17.39
CA LYS A 140 21.21 -14.79 16.91
C LYS A 140 20.89 -15.66 15.70
N SER A 141 19.67 -16.13 15.55
CA SER A 141 19.25 -17.07 14.50
C SER A 141 18.01 -16.59 13.75
N GLN A 142 17.94 -16.91 12.45
CA GLN A 142 16.67 -16.98 11.75
C GLN A 142 15.79 -18.05 12.41
N ILE A 143 14.46 -17.94 12.24
CA ILE A 143 13.55 -18.86 12.93
C ILE A 143 13.15 -20.02 12.02
N TRP A 144 12.61 -19.74 10.82
CA TRP A 144 12.14 -20.80 9.93
C TRP A 144 12.36 -20.48 8.46
N LEU A 145 12.96 -21.45 7.75
CA LEU A 145 13.25 -21.36 6.32
C LEU A 145 12.44 -22.42 5.56
N THR A 146 11.53 -21.99 4.71
CA THR A 146 10.78 -22.87 3.81
C THR A 146 11.40 -22.80 2.42
N LYS A 147 12.11 -23.87 2.04
CA LYS A 147 12.78 -24.01 0.75
C LYS A 147 11.99 -24.89 -0.22
N LYS A 148 11.13 -25.77 0.29
CA LYS A 148 10.25 -26.66 -0.47
C LYS A 148 8.94 -26.90 0.26
N GLY A 149 7.91 -27.27 -0.50
CA GLY A 149 6.61 -27.65 0.03
C GLY A 149 5.73 -26.46 0.45
N ASN A 150 4.77 -26.79 1.30
CA ASN A 150 3.80 -25.82 1.80
C ASN A 150 3.96 -25.66 3.31
N VAL A 151 3.66 -24.46 3.81
CA VAL A 151 3.63 -24.23 5.24
C VAL A 151 2.48 -23.29 5.62
N LEU A 152 1.73 -23.67 6.64
CA LEU A 152 0.78 -22.81 7.35
C LEU A 152 1.33 -22.52 8.75
N PHE A 153 1.37 -21.26 9.13
CA PHE A 153 1.57 -20.82 10.51
C PHE A 153 0.33 -20.12 11.01
N ASP A 154 -0.19 -20.53 12.15
CA ASP A 154 -1.43 -19.98 12.69
C ASP A 154 -1.34 -19.79 14.21
N GLY A 155 -1.55 -18.56 14.69
CA GLY A 155 -1.58 -18.19 16.09
C GLY A 155 -0.22 -18.28 16.81
N LEU A 156 0.85 -17.89 16.15
CA LEU A 156 2.23 -17.98 16.63
C LEU A 156 2.84 -16.60 16.80
N THR A 157 3.80 -16.49 17.72
CA THR A 157 4.68 -15.32 17.84
C THR A 157 6.07 -15.66 17.35
N PHE A 158 6.63 -14.84 16.47
CA PHE A 158 7.99 -14.90 15.97
C PHE A 158 8.74 -13.65 16.45
N GLN A 159 9.64 -13.81 17.40
CA GLN A 159 10.37 -12.68 17.96
C GLN A 159 11.88 -12.85 17.93
N ASN A 160 12.58 -11.70 17.90
CA ASN A 160 14.04 -11.64 17.97
C ASN A 160 14.78 -12.55 16.95
N GLY A 161 14.11 -12.87 15.83
CA GLY A 161 14.75 -13.56 14.72
C GLY A 161 15.85 -12.68 14.12
N PHE A 162 17.00 -13.29 13.73
CA PHE A 162 18.16 -12.52 13.31
C PHE A 162 18.92 -13.17 12.16
N SER A 163 19.42 -12.35 11.23
CA SER A 163 20.45 -12.75 10.28
C SER A 163 21.44 -11.61 10.01
N ALA A 164 22.73 -11.98 9.99
CA ALA A 164 23.80 -11.09 9.57
C ALA A 164 24.26 -11.33 8.12
N LYS A 165 23.65 -12.29 7.41
CA LYS A 165 24.11 -12.73 6.08
C LYS A 165 22.98 -12.86 5.05
N ASP A 166 21.76 -13.16 5.50
CA ASP A 166 20.65 -13.49 4.63
C ASP A 166 19.43 -12.62 4.91
N ASN A 167 18.51 -12.55 3.97
CA ASN A 167 17.23 -11.86 4.13
C ASN A 167 16.28 -12.68 5.02
N GLY A 168 15.32 -12.01 5.68
CA GLY A 168 14.31 -12.62 6.53
C GLY A 168 14.82 -13.00 7.90
N GLY A 169 14.63 -12.15 8.91
CA GLY A 169 15.06 -12.44 10.27
C GLY A 169 14.27 -13.56 10.94
N ALA A 170 12.94 -13.60 10.74
CA ALA A 170 12.10 -14.67 11.27
C ALA A 170 11.81 -15.74 10.22
N LEU A 171 11.11 -15.40 9.14
CA LEU A 171 10.67 -16.37 8.14
C LEU A 171 11.27 -16.11 6.76
N VAL A 172 11.60 -17.19 6.07
CA VAL A 172 12.04 -17.16 4.66
C VAL A 172 11.19 -18.15 3.86
N PHE A 173 10.60 -17.67 2.76
CA PHE A 173 9.93 -18.48 1.77
C PHE A 173 10.66 -18.33 0.44
N ASN A 174 11.46 -19.32 0.08
CA ASN A 174 12.28 -19.23 -1.13
C ASN A 174 12.55 -20.59 -1.77
N GLY A 175 11.82 -20.89 -2.82
CA GLY A 175 11.98 -22.09 -3.62
C GLY A 175 10.86 -22.23 -4.64
N THR A 176 11.15 -22.83 -5.78
CA THR A 176 10.14 -23.06 -6.81
C THR A 176 9.02 -23.95 -6.28
N GLY A 177 7.77 -23.49 -6.41
CA GLY A 177 6.59 -24.20 -5.92
C GLY A 177 6.31 -24.04 -4.44
N VAL A 178 7.14 -23.30 -3.69
CA VAL A 178 6.89 -22.99 -2.28
C VAL A 178 5.64 -22.15 -2.15
N THR A 179 4.75 -22.55 -1.23
CA THR A 179 3.61 -21.75 -0.80
C THR A 179 3.60 -21.62 0.71
N GLY A 180 3.14 -20.47 1.19
CA GLY A 180 3.00 -20.20 2.61
C GLY A 180 1.69 -19.50 2.93
N LYS A 181 1.18 -19.77 4.13
CA LYS A 181 0.10 -19.00 4.75
C LYS A 181 0.46 -18.69 6.20
N VAL A 182 0.29 -17.44 6.60
CA VAL A 182 0.60 -16.95 7.95
C VAL A 182 -0.66 -16.22 8.45
N VAL A 183 -1.25 -16.72 9.52
CA VAL A 183 -2.55 -16.25 10.01
C VAL A 183 -2.48 -15.98 11.52
N ASP A 184 -3.07 -14.87 11.94
CA ASP A 184 -3.20 -14.51 13.37
C ASP A 184 -1.86 -14.55 14.13
N CYS A 185 -0.74 -14.25 13.46
CA CYS A 185 0.61 -14.30 13.99
C CYS A 185 1.13 -12.92 14.41
N VAL A 186 2.11 -12.93 15.32
CA VAL A 186 2.82 -11.74 15.80
C VAL A 186 4.29 -11.81 15.38
N PHE A 187 4.82 -10.71 14.83
CA PHE A 187 6.23 -10.55 14.47
C PHE A 187 6.81 -9.36 15.21
N GLU A 188 7.73 -9.60 16.14
CA GLU A 188 8.25 -8.53 16.99
C GLU A 188 9.79 -8.54 17.07
N GLY A 189 10.40 -7.39 16.84
CA GLY A 189 11.83 -7.20 17.04
C GLY A 189 12.74 -8.08 16.16
N ASN A 190 12.23 -8.60 15.04
CA ASN A 190 13.04 -9.39 14.11
C ASN A 190 13.96 -8.48 13.29
N LYS A 191 15.20 -8.94 13.06
CA LYS A 191 16.23 -8.06 12.53
C LYS A 191 17.16 -8.74 11.54
N VAL A 192 17.46 -8.04 10.44
CA VAL A 192 18.56 -8.41 9.54
C VAL A 192 19.56 -7.26 9.41
N THR A 193 20.82 -7.53 9.76
CA THR A 193 21.89 -6.53 9.68
C THR A 193 23.26 -7.19 9.87
N ASP A 194 24.26 -6.73 9.14
CA ASP A 194 25.66 -7.09 9.32
C ASP A 194 26.39 -6.17 10.33
N GLY A 195 25.64 -5.27 10.99
CA GLY A 195 26.22 -4.28 11.91
C GLY A 195 26.89 -3.10 11.20
N THR A 196 27.06 -3.17 9.89
CA THR A 196 27.58 -2.08 9.05
C THR A 196 26.48 -1.59 8.10
N ASN A 197 26.41 -0.30 7.89
CA ASN A 197 25.41 0.25 6.95
C ASN A 197 25.94 0.25 5.50
N SER A 198 27.00 -0.50 5.19
CA SER A 198 27.81 -0.16 4.02
C SER A 198 27.52 -0.93 2.74
N THR A 199 27.33 -2.23 2.74
CA THR A 199 27.35 -2.97 1.44
C THR A 199 26.36 -4.11 1.28
N GLN A 200 25.94 -4.78 2.34
CA GLN A 200 24.99 -5.88 2.22
C GLN A 200 23.54 -5.37 2.32
N TYR A 201 22.74 -5.67 1.32
CA TYR A 201 21.33 -5.27 1.26
C TYR A 201 20.47 -6.32 1.97
N LEU A 202 20.69 -6.53 3.26
CA LEU A 202 19.89 -7.44 4.08
C LEU A 202 18.51 -6.84 4.33
N SER A 203 17.48 -7.55 3.93
CA SER A 203 16.13 -7.02 3.79
C SER A 203 15.07 -7.96 4.36
N GLY A 204 13.90 -7.40 4.72
CA GLY A 204 12.82 -8.16 5.33
C GLY A 204 13.15 -8.59 6.75
N GLY A 205 13.15 -7.65 7.70
CA GLY A 205 13.49 -7.95 9.09
C GLY A 205 12.69 -9.09 9.68
N ALA A 206 11.40 -9.19 9.36
CA ALA A 206 10.58 -10.33 9.73
C ALA A 206 10.52 -11.39 8.63
N ILE A 207 10.06 -11.08 7.44
CA ILE A 207 9.77 -12.07 6.39
C ILE A 207 10.44 -11.70 5.07
N HIS A 208 11.08 -12.66 4.44
CA HIS A 208 11.55 -12.61 3.07
C HIS A 208 10.77 -13.58 2.18
N VAL A 209 10.29 -13.09 1.04
CA VAL A 209 9.63 -13.88 -0.01
C VAL A 209 10.46 -13.79 -1.28
N GLY A 210 11.14 -14.87 -1.62
CA GLY A 210 11.89 -15.01 -2.87
C GLY A 210 11.04 -15.64 -3.97
N VAL A 211 11.44 -16.79 -4.49
CA VAL A 211 10.65 -17.54 -5.48
C VAL A 211 9.55 -18.33 -4.75
N ALA A 212 8.48 -17.66 -4.32
CA ALA A 212 7.41 -18.27 -3.53
C ALA A 212 6.09 -17.49 -3.64
N LYS A 213 5.00 -18.14 -3.20
CA LYS A 213 3.70 -17.49 -2.94
C LYS A 213 3.43 -17.47 -1.45
N LEU A 214 3.13 -16.30 -0.89
CA LEU A 214 2.81 -16.13 0.51
C LEU A 214 1.52 -15.34 0.71
N THR A 215 0.67 -15.82 1.61
CA THR A 215 -0.50 -15.09 2.11
C THR A 215 -0.29 -14.81 3.60
N VAL A 216 -0.47 -13.55 4.03
CA VAL A 216 -0.35 -13.10 5.41
C VAL A 216 -1.66 -12.44 5.82
N GLU A 217 -2.35 -12.98 6.80
CA GLU A 217 -3.69 -12.52 7.21
C GLU A 217 -3.74 -12.23 8.71
N ASN A 218 -4.35 -11.11 9.08
CA ASN A 218 -4.62 -10.71 10.47
C ASN A 218 -3.38 -10.71 11.39
N CYS A 219 -2.21 -10.45 10.84
CA CYS A 219 -0.96 -10.47 11.60
C CYS A 219 -0.58 -9.08 12.11
N SER A 220 0.21 -9.06 13.19
CA SER A 220 0.82 -7.83 13.69
C SER A 220 2.33 -7.86 13.55
N PHE A 221 2.88 -6.74 13.08
CA PHE A 221 4.32 -6.52 12.91
C PHE A 221 4.72 -5.31 13.73
N SER A 222 5.76 -5.44 14.54
CA SER A 222 6.25 -4.34 15.35
C SER A 222 7.76 -4.35 15.55
N ASN A 223 8.38 -3.16 15.43
CA ASN A 223 9.80 -2.96 15.69
C ASN A 223 10.74 -3.89 14.89
N ASN A 224 10.29 -4.36 13.72
CA ASN A 224 11.14 -5.17 12.85
C ASN A 224 12.10 -4.26 12.06
N TYR A 225 13.32 -4.74 11.81
CA TYR A 225 14.38 -3.99 11.16
C TYR A 225 15.06 -4.73 10.02
N GLY A 226 15.19 -4.05 8.89
CA GLY A 226 16.03 -4.46 7.78
C GLY A 226 16.69 -3.26 7.11
N ARG A 227 17.60 -3.46 6.19
CA ARG A 227 18.10 -2.36 5.37
C ARG A 227 17.01 -1.84 4.43
N ASN A 228 16.21 -2.76 3.86
CA ASN A 228 15.00 -2.45 3.10
C ASN A 228 13.88 -3.39 3.57
N GLY A 229 12.66 -2.85 3.68
CA GLY A 229 11.53 -3.60 4.22
C GLY A 229 11.77 -4.07 5.66
N GLY A 230 11.44 -3.24 6.63
CA GLY A 230 11.63 -3.59 8.05
C GLY A 230 10.93 -4.89 8.42
N SER A 231 9.73 -5.11 7.91
CA SER A 231 8.97 -6.35 8.10
C SER A 231 9.00 -7.26 6.89
N LEU A 232 8.56 -6.81 5.72
CA LEU A 232 8.35 -7.67 4.55
C LEU A 232 9.24 -7.24 3.38
N TYR A 233 9.81 -8.23 2.69
CA TYR A 233 10.63 -8.00 1.51
C TYR A 233 10.37 -9.03 0.41
N THR A 234 10.19 -8.55 -0.83
CA THR A 234 10.16 -9.38 -2.05
C THR A 234 11.22 -8.91 -3.02
N ASP A 235 12.01 -9.81 -3.61
CA ASP A 235 13.12 -9.46 -4.50
C ASP A 235 13.10 -10.16 -5.87
N LYS A 236 12.23 -11.12 -6.08
CA LYS A 236 12.11 -11.87 -7.33
C LYS A 236 10.80 -11.58 -8.05
N LYS A 237 10.83 -11.60 -9.38
CA LYS A 237 9.60 -11.42 -10.19
C LYS A 237 8.57 -12.54 -9.97
N GLU A 238 9.02 -13.71 -9.53
CA GLU A 238 8.20 -14.86 -9.19
C GLU A 238 7.57 -14.75 -7.79
N ALA A 239 8.03 -13.81 -6.97
CA ALA A 239 7.47 -13.57 -5.65
C ALA A 239 6.04 -13.05 -5.77
N ASN A 240 5.12 -13.68 -5.06
CA ASN A 240 3.73 -13.26 -4.96
C ASN A 240 3.32 -13.19 -3.50
N LEU A 241 3.04 -11.98 -3.02
CA LEU A 241 2.71 -11.71 -1.62
C LEU A 241 1.32 -11.08 -1.53
N THR A 242 0.44 -11.70 -0.75
CA THR A 242 -0.85 -11.12 -0.37
C THR A 242 -0.84 -10.85 1.12
N VAL A 243 -1.17 -9.63 1.53
CA VAL A 243 -1.24 -9.20 2.94
C VAL A 243 -2.61 -8.61 3.20
N LYS A 244 -3.34 -9.15 4.18
CA LYS A 244 -4.69 -8.70 4.48
C LYS A 244 -4.95 -8.53 5.97
N GLY A 245 -5.59 -7.42 6.36
CA GLY A 245 -6.02 -7.17 7.73
C GLY A 245 -4.87 -7.05 8.73
N CYS A 246 -3.67 -6.72 8.28
CA CYS A 246 -2.46 -6.67 9.11
C CYS A 246 -2.17 -5.27 9.65
N THR A 247 -1.46 -5.23 10.78
CA THR A 247 -0.96 -3.99 11.38
C THR A 247 0.56 -3.96 11.38
N PHE A 248 1.12 -2.79 11.03
CA PHE A 248 2.55 -2.52 11.03
C PHE A 248 2.80 -1.30 11.92
N THR A 249 3.58 -1.48 12.99
CA THR A 249 3.80 -0.42 13.98
C THR A 249 5.30 -0.26 14.27
N GLU A 250 5.81 0.94 14.03
CA GLU A 250 7.21 1.28 14.34
C GLU A 250 8.25 0.37 13.69
N ASP A 251 7.87 -0.32 12.61
CA ASP A 251 8.84 -1.01 11.77
C ASP A 251 9.75 0.02 11.09
N TYR A 252 11.02 -0.31 10.97
CA TYR A 252 11.95 0.67 10.43
C TYR A 252 13.08 0.06 9.59
N THR A 253 13.66 0.92 8.74
CA THR A 253 14.78 0.54 7.89
C THR A 253 15.89 1.57 7.94
N TYR A 254 17.08 1.13 7.54
CA TYR A 254 18.13 2.10 7.24
C TYR A 254 17.80 2.88 5.97
N ASN A 255 17.30 2.21 4.91
CA ASN A 255 17.20 2.77 3.56
C ASN A 255 15.76 2.91 3.06
N THR A 256 15.09 1.84 2.61
CA THR A 256 13.82 1.98 1.90
C THR A 256 12.70 1.09 2.44
N GLY A 257 11.47 1.65 2.46
CA GLY A 257 10.27 0.95 2.88
C GLY A 257 10.30 0.56 4.35
N GLY A 258 9.95 1.47 5.26
CA GLY A 258 10.01 1.25 6.70
C GLY A 258 9.41 -0.07 7.16
N SER A 259 8.30 -0.51 6.57
CA SER A 259 7.71 -1.83 6.80
C SER A 259 7.89 -2.75 5.62
N ILE A 260 7.56 -2.30 4.41
CA ILE A 260 7.48 -3.17 3.24
C ILE A 260 8.35 -2.65 2.10
N ASN A 261 9.11 -3.56 1.49
CA ASN A 261 9.83 -3.26 0.26
C ASN A 261 9.52 -4.32 -0.80
N ASN A 262 9.07 -3.87 -1.97
CA ASN A 262 8.84 -4.68 -3.16
C ASN A 262 9.90 -4.35 -4.22
N SER A 263 10.87 -5.23 -4.38
CA SER A 263 11.90 -5.09 -5.41
C SER A 263 11.72 -6.15 -6.50
N ASN A 264 10.73 -6.00 -7.37
CA ASN A 264 10.37 -6.80 -8.54
C ASN A 264 9.19 -7.79 -8.39
N GLY A 265 8.69 -8.11 -7.21
CA GLY A 265 7.58 -9.06 -7.03
C GLY A 265 6.20 -8.45 -7.30
N THR A 266 5.18 -9.28 -7.20
CA THR A 266 3.77 -8.84 -7.14
C THR A 266 3.30 -8.84 -5.69
N GLN A 267 2.81 -7.70 -5.21
CA GLN A 267 2.24 -7.58 -3.88
C GLN A 267 0.83 -6.98 -3.91
N THR A 268 -0.08 -7.60 -3.19
CA THR A 268 -1.42 -7.06 -2.90
C THR A 268 -1.55 -6.89 -1.40
N ILE A 269 -1.82 -5.66 -0.96
CA ILE A 269 -1.97 -5.30 0.46
C ILE A 269 -3.36 -4.68 0.64
N GLU A 270 -4.18 -5.28 1.48
CA GLU A 270 -5.58 -4.92 1.65
C GLU A 270 -5.94 -4.80 3.13
N ASP A 271 -6.74 -3.78 3.47
CA ASP A 271 -7.27 -3.56 4.82
C ASP A 271 -6.18 -3.48 5.91
N CYS A 272 -5.00 -2.94 5.57
CA CYS A 272 -3.85 -2.88 6.46
C CYS A 272 -3.61 -1.48 7.04
N THR A 273 -3.02 -1.43 8.23
CA THR A 273 -2.67 -0.18 8.90
C THR A 273 -1.16 -0.07 9.14
N PHE A 274 -0.57 1.05 8.74
CA PHE A 274 0.84 1.39 8.95
C PHE A 274 0.91 2.59 9.90
N THR A 275 1.51 2.41 11.07
CA THR A 275 1.58 3.44 12.10
C THR A 275 3.01 3.71 12.51
N ARG A 276 3.47 4.96 12.36
CA ARG A 276 4.83 5.40 12.73
C ARG A 276 5.98 4.57 12.15
N CYS A 277 5.75 3.94 10.99
CA CYS A 277 6.79 3.25 10.27
C CYS A 277 7.76 4.26 9.64
N TYR A 278 9.07 3.94 9.61
CA TYR A 278 10.03 4.93 9.15
C TYR A 278 11.31 4.36 8.53
N ASN A 279 12.02 5.21 7.78
CA ASN A 279 13.40 4.93 7.42
C ASN A 279 14.34 6.04 7.89
N LEU A 280 15.61 5.69 8.06
CA LEU A 280 16.60 6.60 8.63
C LEU A 280 17.18 7.57 7.60
N VAL A 281 17.46 7.11 6.36
CA VAL A 281 18.17 7.93 5.34
C VAL A 281 17.57 7.85 3.94
N GLY A 282 16.53 7.05 3.71
CA GLY A 282 16.03 6.74 2.36
C GLY A 282 14.62 7.23 2.07
N THR A 283 13.86 6.41 1.35
CA THR A 283 12.55 6.77 0.81
C THR A 283 11.48 5.73 1.16
N GLY A 284 10.20 6.17 1.24
CA GLY A 284 9.07 5.33 1.60
C GLY A 284 9.08 4.98 3.09
N GLY A 285 8.51 5.84 3.93
CA GLY A 285 8.46 5.63 5.38
C GLY A 285 7.74 4.34 5.77
N ALA A 286 6.73 3.91 5.01
CA ALA A 286 6.06 2.63 5.18
C ALA A 286 6.38 1.67 4.03
N VAL A 287 6.12 2.06 2.79
CA VAL A 287 6.20 1.18 1.62
C VAL A 287 7.15 1.74 0.56
N HIS A 288 8.01 0.89 0.03
CA HIS A 288 8.83 1.19 -1.14
C HIS A 288 8.61 0.15 -2.23
N VAL A 289 8.46 0.62 -3.48
CA VAL A 289 8.27 -0.24 -4.65
C VAL A 289 9.32 0.10 -5.69
N ASN A 290 10.09 -0.88 -6.13
CA ASN A 290 11.16 -0.67 -7.10
C ASN A 290 11.27 -1.84 -8.08
N GLY A 291 11.55 -1.51 -9.33
CA GLY A 291 11.85 -2.49 -10.38
C GLY A 291 10.76 -2.55 -11.45
N ALA A 292 11.19 -2.73 -12.70
CA ALA A 292 10.30 -2.72 -13.87
C ALA A 292 9.24 -3.83 -13.88
N SER A 293 9.47 -4.91 -13.15
CA SER A 293 8.51 -6.01 -12.97
C SER A 293 7.72 -5.90 -11.66
N ALA A 294 8.02 -4.94 -10.80
CA ALA A 294 7.30 -4.78 -9.55
C ALA A 294 5.88 -4.29 -9.78
N VAL A 295 4.93 -5.00 -9.21
CA VAL A 295 3.51 -4.65 -9.18
C VAL A 295 3.07 -4.53 -7.73
N GLN A 296 2.55 -3.38 -7.37
CA GLN A 296 2.02 -3.12 -6.03
C GLN A 296 0.57 -2.70 -6.12
N ILE A 297 -0.29 -3.35 -5.36
CA ILE A 297 -1.70 -2.99 -5.20
C ILE A 297 -1.96 -2.73 -3.72
N LEU A 298 -2.48 -1.56 -3.41
CA LEU A 298 -2.86 -1.14 -2.07
C LEU A 298 -4.35 -0.84 -2.03
N LYS A 299 -5.10 -1.50 -1.17
CA LYS A 299 -6.55 -1.29 -1.04
C LYS A 299 -6.94 -1.05 0.41
N ASN A 300 -7.73 -0.01 0.64
CA ASN A 300 -8.30 0.32 1.95
C ASN A 300 -7.27 0.41 3.09
N CYS A 301 -6.04 0.81 2.77
CA CYS A 301 -4.97 0.89 3.75
C CYS A 301 -4.91 2.27 4.41
N VAL A 302 -4.45 2.30 5.65
CA VAL A 302 -4.21 3.54 6.41
C VAL A 302 -2.72 3.71 6.68
N PHE A 303 -2.16 4.84 6.25
CA PHE A 303 -0.79 5.24 6.52
C PHE A 303 -0.82 6.41 7.49
N SER A 304 -0.43 6.18 8.73
CA SER A 304 -0.52 7.18 9.81
C SER A 304 0.84 7.50 10.41
N ALA A 305 1.21 8.78 10.36
CA ALA A 305 2.44 9.29 10.95
C ALA A 305 3.72 8.54 10.51
N CYS A 306 3.74 8.01 9.30
CA CYS A 306 4.93 7.40 8.73
C CYS A 306 5.95 8.47 8.31
N GLU A 307 7.24 8.15 8.43
CA GLU A 307 8.30 9.14 8.23
C GLU A 307 9.44 8.61 7.36
N ALA A 308 9.81 9.36 6.34
CA ALA A 308 10.98 9.03 5.54
C ALA A 308 12.14 9.99 5.82
N ASN A 309 13.36 9.42 5.82
CA ASN A 309 14.62 10.15 6.04
C ASN A 309 14.71 10.83 7.42
N ARG A 310 14.33 10.13 8.46
CA ARG A 310 14.24 10.63 9.85
C ARG A 310 15.55 11.28 10.34
N ASN A 311 16.72 10.75 9.99
CA ASN A 311 18.01 11.30 10.41
C ASN A 311 18.29 12.71 9.86
N ASN A 312 17.68 13.08 8.74
CA ASN A 312 17.84 14.40 8.15
C ASN A 312 16.70 15.37 8.47
N SER A 313 15.77 14.98 9.33
CA SER A 313 14.60 15.73 9.76
C SER A 313 13.87 16.48 8.61
N TYR A 314 12.58 16.28 8.47
CA TYR A 314 11.75 17.02 7.50
C TYR A 314 11.83 18.55 7.68
N LEU A 315 12.40 19.03 8.80
CA LEU A 315 12.60 20.45 9.10
C LEU A 315 13.85 21.03 8.44
N LYS A 316 14.80 20.19 8.05
CA LYS A 316 15.95 20.67 7.27
C LYS A 316 15.56 20.68 5.81
N VAL A 317 15.61 21.87 5.21
CA VAL A 317 15.43 22.08 3.78
C VAL A 317 16.62 21.44 3.04
N ASP A 318 16.67 20.11 3.05
CA ASP A 318 17.67 19.36 2.30
C ASP A 318 16.97 18.75 1.09
N ASN A 319 17.57 18.88 -0.08
CA ASN A 319 17.07 18.39 -1.38
C ASN A 319 16.98 16.86 -1.47
N LYS A 320 17.07 16.13 -0.36
CA LYS A 320 16.96 14.68 -0.35
C LYS A 320 15.50 14.26 -0.53
N GLN A 321 15.28 13.50 -1.58
CA GLN A 321 13.95 12.98 -1.92
C GLN A 321 13.53 11.92 -0.90
N ALA A 322 12.31 12.06 -0.35
CA ALA A 322 11.80 11.13 0.65
C ALA A 322 10.27 11.09 0.61
N GLY A 323 9.69 10.00 0.17
CA GLY A 323 8.24 9.74 0.24
C GLY A 323 7.84 9.36 1.67
N GLY A 324 7.10 10.22 2.37
CA GLY A 324 6.79 10.04 3.79
C GLY A 324 6.10 8.71 4.10
N ALA A 325 5.08 8.34 3.33
CA ALA A 325 4.44 7.03 3.43
C ALA A 325 4.95 6.08 2.35
N ILE A 326 4.82 6.45 1.09
CA ILE A 326 5.11 5.58 -0.05
C ILE A 326 6.18 6.20 -0.95
N SER A 327 7.08 5.37 -1.46
CA SER A 327 7.89 5.74 -2.62
C SER A 327 7.85 4.66 -3.69
N VAL A 328 7.86 5.10 -4.95
CA VAL A 328 7.83 4.22 -6.13
C VAL A 328 8.97 4.61 -7.06
N GLN A 329 9.68 3.60 -7.55
CA GLN A 329 10.74 3.79 -8.53
C GLN A 329 10.62 2.76 -9.65
N ASN A 330 10.31 3.22 -10.87
CA ASN A 330 10.24 2.37 -12.06
C ASN A 330 9.35 1.12 -11.88
N ALA A 331 8.13 1.30 -11.35
CA ALA A 331 7.22 0.22 -11.01
C ALA A 331 5.77 0.61 -11.29
N TYR A 332 4.88 -0.39 -11.25
CA TYR A 332 3.44 -0.20 -11.27
C TYR A 332 2.90 -0.10 -9.84
N LEU A 333 2.07 0.92 -9.58
CA LEU A 333 1.36 1.07 -8.31
C LEU A 333 -0.11 1.39 -8.54
N ASP A 334 -1.00 0.67 -7.87
CA ASP A 334 -2.44 0.95 -7.80
C ASP A 334 -2.85 1.17 -6.35
N VAL A 335 -3.48 2.31 -6.03
CA VAL A 335 -3.86 2.71 -4.67
C VAL A 335 -5.35 3.04 -4.67
N VAL A 336 -6.14 2.28 -3.94
CA VAL A 336 -7.60 2.41 -3.92
C VAL A 336 -8.11 2.51 -2.49
N GLY A 337 -8.92 3.52 -2.20
CA GLY A 337 -9.59 3.69 -0.91
C GLY A 337 -8.65 3.91 0.28
N CYS A 338 -7.42 4.35 0.05
CA CYS A 338 -6.42 4.51 1.10
C CYS A 338 -6.44 5.89 1.76
N THR A 339 -6.04 5.94 3.03
CA THR A 339 -5.89 7.18 3.80
C THR A 339 -4.42 7.43 4.15
N PHE A 340 -3.95 8.65 3.86
CA PHE A 340 -2.62 9.16 4.22
C PHE A 340 -2.77 10.26 5.25
N ASP A 341 -2.50 9.98 6.52
CA ASP A 341 -2.75 10.89 7.64
C ASP A 341 -1.47 11.18 8.44
N GLY A 342 -1.06 12.42 8.48
CA GLY A 342 0.05 12.87 9.32
C GLY A 342 1.44 12.37 8.89
N ASN A 343 1.62 11.88 7.66
CA ASN A 343 2.91 11.38 7.20
C ASN A 343 3.91 12.51 6.95
N MET A 344 5.20 12.21 7.08
CA MET A 344 6.28 13.20 7.02
C MET A 344 7.38 12.79 6.05
N GLY A 345 7.78 13.74 5.21
CA GLY A 345 8.87 13.54 4.25
C GLY A 345 9.35 14.87 3.65
N SER A 346 10.60 14.96 3.26
CA SER A 346 11.15 16.20 2.71
C SER A 346 10.62 16.51 1.30
N ALA A 347 10.35 15.49 0.50
CA ALA A 347 9.80 15.64 -0.85
C ALA A 347 8.82 14.50 -1.12
N GLY A 348 7.56 14.85 -1.42
CA GLY A 348 6.47 13.87 -1.44
C GLY A 348 6.10 13.38 -0.04
N SER A 349 5.62 14.28 0.82
CA SER A 349 5.34 13.90 2.23
C SER A 349 4.38 12.74 2.39
N ALA A 350 3.48 12.50 1.43
CA ALA A 350 2.72 11.28 1.33
C ALA A 350 3.34 10.32 0.31
N MET A 351 3.58 10.78 -0.92
CA MET A 351 4.02 9.92 -2.02
C MET A 351 5.16 10.55 -2.82
N LEU A 352 6.24 9.81 -3.00
CA LEU A 352 7.32 10.13 -3.93
C LEU A 352 7.34 9.12 -5.08
N LEU A 353 7.16 9.61 -6.29
CA LEU A 353 7.09 8.83 -7.51
C LEU A 353 8.29 9.18 -8.39
N GLN A 354 9.21 8.23 -8.55
CA GLN A 354 10.51 8.48 -9.20
C GLN A 354 10.71 7.62 -10.43
N SER A 355 11.39 8.20 -11.36
CA SER A 355 12.03 7.72 -12.60
C SER A 355 11.61 6.34 -13.15
N GLY A 356 11.56 6.25 -14.45
CA GLY A 356 11.20 5.08 -15.25
C GLY A 356 9.82 5.23 -15.88
N ASP A 357 9.40 4.22 -16.62
CA ASP A 357 8.09 4.21 -17.28
C ASP A 357 6.96 3.75 -16.32
N GLY A 358 7.05 4.14 -15.04
CA GLY A 358 6.10 3.76 -14.00
C GLY A 358 4.72 4.37 -14.18
N LEU A 359 3.68 3.56 -14.04
CA LEU A 359 2.28 3.99 -13.98
C LEU A 359 1.78 3.88 -12.56
N VAL A 360 1.29 5.00 -12.02
CA VAL A 360 0.68 5.09 -10.70
C VAL A 360 -0.78 5.52 -10.84
N ARG A 361 -1.68 4.76 -10.26
CA ARG A 361 -3.12 5.05 -10.20
C ARG A 361 -3.54 5.25 -8.76
N VAL A 362 -4.33 6.28 -8.49
CA VAL A 362 -4.81 6.64 -7.15
C VAL A 362 -6.30 6.93 -7.23
N THR A 363 -7.11 6.12 -6.57
CA THR A 363 -8.57 6.21 -6.64
C THR A 363 -9.16 6.24 -5.23
N ASP A 364 -10.17 7.10 -5.00
CA ASP A 364 -10.94 7.18 -3.76
C ASP A 364 -10.07 7.37 -2.50
N CYS A 365 -8.96 8.10 -2.62
CA CYS A 365 -7.99 8.27 -1.55
C CYS A 365 -8.12 9.60 -0.82
N VAL A 366 -7.73 9.61 0.46
CA VAL A 366 -7.72 10.77 1.33
C VAL A 366 -6.29 11.09 1.77
N PHE A 367 -5.88 12.35 1.58
CA PHE A 367 -4.57 12.86 2.01
C PHE A 367 -4.78 14.04 2.96
N LYS A 368 -4.49 13.86 4.24
CA LYS A 368 -4.73 14.89 5.26
C LYS A 368 -3.61 14.95 6.31
N ASN A 369 -3.45 16.11 6.94
CA ASN A 369 -2.51 16.36 8.04
C ASN A 369 -1.04 16.04 7.73
N ASN A 370 -0.67 15.74 6.47
CA ASN A 370 0.70 15.39 6.12
C ASN A 370 1.62 16.62 6.16
N LYS A 371 2.90 16.40 6.49
CA LYS A 371 3.88 17.49 6.68
C LYS A 371 5.07 17.29 5.75
N GLY A 372 5.33 18.28 4.91
CA GLY A 372 6.43 18.24 3.95
C GLY A 372 7.38 19.42 4.06
N ALA A 373 8.65 19.25 3.66
CA ALA A 373 9.67 20.28 3.81
C ALA A 373 10.08 20.98 2.50
N SER A 374 10.00 20.35 1.34
CA SER A 374 10.59 20.95 0.15
C SER A 374 9.80 20.83 -1.16
N ARG A 375 9.17 19.71 -1.44
CA ARG A 375 8.56 19.47 -2.75
C ARG A 375 7.30 18.61 -2.64
N GLY A 376 6.17 19.27 -2.44
CA GLY A 376 4.84 18.67 -2.55
C GLY A 376 4.49 17.56 -1.56
N LEU A 377 3.19 17.38 -1.42
CA LEU A 377 2.58 16.22 -0.78
C LEU A 377 2.77 14.98 -1.65
N ILE A 378 2.51 15.14 -2.95
CA ILE A 378 2.77 14.13 -3.99
C ILE A 378 3.79 14.73 -4.96
N GLN A 379 4.92 14.08 -5.10
CA GLN A 379 5.95 14.48 -6.05
C GLN A 379 6.15 13.41 -7.11
N THR A 380 6.11 13.81 -8.38
CA THR A 380 6.56 13.00 -9.50
C THR A 380 7.94 13.49 -9.96
N ASN A 381 8.81 12.58 -10.35
CA ASN A 381 10.15 12.89 -10.84
C ASN A 381 10.54 11.94 -11.98
N GLY A 382 10.91 12.46 -13.13
CA GLY A 382 11.23 11.67 -14.33
C GLY A 382 9.98 11.28 -15.14
N LYS A 383 10.01 10.18 -15.86
CA LYS A 383 8.93 9.75 -16.79
C LYS A 383 7.72 9.11 -16.12
N VAL A 384 7.37 9.52 -14.92
CA VAL A 384 6.24 8.95 -14.18
C VAL A 384 4.91 9.41 -14.77
N VAL A 385 3.97 8.50 -14.83
CA VAL A 385 2.56 8.79 -15.14
C VAL A 385 1.73 8.59 -13.87
N LEU A 386 1.10 9.67 -13.41
CA LEU A 386 0.20 9.66 -12.26
C LEU A 386 -1.24 9.95 -12.73
N PHE A 387 -2.13 9.01 -12.48
CA PHE A 387 -3.57 9.19 -12.65
C PHE A 387 -4.25 9.22 -11.29
N MET A 388 -5.07 10.24 -11.05
CA MET A 388 -5.83 10.40 -9.83
C MET A 388 -7.32 10.54 -10.14
N ASN A 389 -8.16 9.84 -9.40
CA ASN A 389 -9.61 9.94 -9.52
C ASN A 389 -10.28 9.93 -8.15
N ASN A 390 -11.24 10.83 -7.95
CA ASN A 390 -12.08 10.89 -6.75
C ASN A 390 -11.28 11.03 -5.43
N CYS A 391 -10.18 11.80 -5.43
CA CYS A 391 -9.32 11.98 -4.27
C CYS A 391 -9.62 13.27 -3.50
N GLN A 392 -9.43 13.23 -2.17
CA GLN A 392 -9.54 14.39 -1.30
C GLN A 392 -8.16 14.73 -0.71
N ILE A 393 -7.74 15.98 -0.81
CA ILE A 393 -6.44 16.45 -0.36
C ILE A 393 -6.63 17.73 0.46
N PHE A 394 -6.54 17.64 1.78
CA PHE A 394 -6.85 18.76 2.66
C PHE A 394 -6.06 18.74 3.99
N ASP A 395 -6.01 19.88 4.65
CA ASP A 395 -5.36 20.07 5.95
C ASP A 395 -3.88 19.65 5.99
N ASN A 396 -3.19 19.66 4.85
CA ASN A 396 -1.78 19.36 4.81
C ASN A 396 -0.94 20.63 5.02
N THR A 397 0.16 20.49 5.74
CA THR A 397 1.06 21.60 6.05
C THR A 397 2.41 21.35 5.39
N LEU A 398 2.78 22.23 4.46
CA LEU A 398 3.95 22.04 3.62
C LEU A 398 4.88 23.24 3.74
N ARG A 399 6.17 22.98 3.96
CA ARG A 399 7.21 24.00 3.83
C ARG A 399 7.76 23.90 2.43
N THR A 400 7.61 24.92 1.61
CA THR A 400 8.10 24.86 0.25
C THR A 400 9.28 25.76 0.02
N TYR A 401 10.32 25.16 -0.50
CA TYR A 401 11.54 25.89 -0.87
C TYR A 401 11.48 26.54 -2.24
N GLN A 402 10.70 26.10 -3.19
CA GLN A 402 10.59 26.71 -4.54
C GLN A 402 9.47 26.14 -5.43
N TRP A 403 8.91 24.98 -5.11
CA TRP A 403 8.14 24.18 -6.05
C TRP A 403 6.92 23.53 -5.38
N GLY A 404 5.86 23.39 -6.11
CA GLY A 404 4.54 22.85 -5.78
C GLY A 404 4.33 22.19 -4.42
N THR A 405 3.28 22.59 -3.74
CA THR A 405 2.99 22.21 -2.38
C THR A 405 2.12 20.98 -2.29
N VAL A 406 1.07 20.90 -3.11
CA VAL A 406 0.20 19.73 -3.10
C VAL A 406 0.70 18.71 -4.11
N ILE A 407 0.80 19.11 -5.37
CA ILE A 407 1.33 18.23 -6.41
C ILE A 407 2.47 18.93 -7.14
N HIS A 408 3.61 18.25 -7.21
CA HIS A 408 4.74 18.67 -8.02
C HIS A 408 4.99 17.68 -9.16
N GLY A 409 4.60 18.07 -10.37
CA GLY A 409 4.85 17.33 -11.60
C GLY A 409 6.17 17.78 -12.24
N ALA A 410 7.28 17.11 -11.93
CA ALA A 410 8.57 17.42 -12.55
C ALA A 410 8.65 16.88 -13.98
N ASN A 411 9.41 17.58 -14.86
CA ASN A 411 9.59 17.15 -16.24
C ASN A 411 10.39 15.83 -16.34
N PRO A 412 10.00 14.88 -17.17
CA PRO A 412 8.88 14.85 -18.11
C PRO A 412 7.64 14.05 -17.61
N SER A 413 7.24 14.23 -16.38
CA SER A 413 6.09 13.49 -15.82
C SER A 413 4.75 13.92 -16.43
N VAL A 414 3.78 13.02 -16.28
CA VAL A 414 2.37 13.22 -16.63
C VAL A 414 1.53 13.12 -15.36
N VAL A 415 0.68 14.11 -15.11
CA VAL A 415 -0.27 14.12 -14.00
C VAL A 415 -1.67 14.37 -14.56
N CYS A 416 -2.56 13.40 -14.43
CA CYS A 416 -3.97 13.56 -14.82
C CYS A 416 -4.87 13.36 -13.60
N MET A 417 -5.78 14.29 -13.39
CA MET A 417 -6.73 14.27 -12.27
C MET A 417 -8.15 14.41 -12.77
N ASN A 418 -9.05 13.61 -12.22
CA ASN A 418 -10.49 13.74 -12.39
C ASN A 418 -11.17 13.71 -11.04
N ASN A 419 -12.18 14.56 -10.88
CA ASN A 419 -13.11 14.51 -9.75
C ASN A 419 -12.42 14.63 -8.38
N CYS A 420 -11.37 15.43 -8.25
CA CYS A 420 -10.62 15.61 -7.01
C CYS A 420 -11.00 16.91 -6.27
N SER A 421 -10.80 16.93 -4.95
CA SER A 421 -10.94 18.11 -4.11
C SER A 421 -9.64 18.44 -3.40
N ILE A 422 -9.11 19.65 -3.61
CA ILE A 422 -7.87 20.14 -3.02
C ILE A 422 -8.17 21.45 -2.31
N TYR A 423 -8.08 21.46 -0.97
CA TYR A 423 -8.46 22.64 -0.18
C TYR A 423 -7.77 22.64 1.19
N ASN A 424 -7.75 23.78 1.85
CA ASN A 424 -7.22 23.96 3.21
C ASN A 424 -5.78 23.45 3.42
N ASN A 425 -4.97 23.46 2.36
CA ASN A 425 -3.57 23.07 2.44
C ASN A 425 -2.71 24.31 2.67
N LEU A 426 -1.96 24.33 3.77
CA LEU A 426 -1.15 25.47 4.16
C LEU A 426 0.29 25.36 3.68
N ASN A 427 0.77 26.44 3.10
CA ASN A 427 2.18 26.63 2.79
C ASN A 427 2.81 27.47 3.89
N LEU A 428 3.70 26.88 4.66
CA LEU A 428 4.48 27.61 5.63
C LEU A 428 5.66 28.29 4.91
N THR A 429 5.53 29.59 4.69
CA THR A 429 6.53 30.42 3.99
C THR A 429 7.66 30.92 4.89
N GLU A 430 7.66 30.56 6.16
CA GLU A 430 8.56 31.14 7.14
C GLU A 430 9.89 30.39 7.25
N ASP A 431 10.79 30.66 6.35
CA ASP A 431 12.21 30.66 6.65
C ASP A 431 12.69 32.14 6.61
N PRO A 432 12.84 32.80 7.76
CA PRO A 432 13.31 34.18 7.80
C PRO A 432 14.74 34.35 7.29
N THR A 433 15.47 33.25 7.05
CA THR A 433 16.86 33.26 6.57
C THR A 433 16.98 33.15 5.06
N ASN A 434 15.88 32.86 4.32
CA ASN A 434 15.92 32.72 2.88
C ASN A 434 14.77 33.44 2.16
N PRO A 435 14.97 34.71 1.75
CA PRO A 435 13.95 35.51 1.08
C PRO A 435 13.53 34.98 -0.32
N LYS A 436 14.16 33.91 -0.84
CA LYS A 436 13.80 33.28 -2.12
C LYS A 436 12.60 32.34 -2.02
N ILE A 437 12.08 32.08 -0.83
CA ILE A 437 10.96 31.17 -0.54
C ILE A 437 9.58 31.80 -0.85
N ASN A 438 9.52 32.90 -1.57
CA ASN A 438 8.35 33.76 -1.62
C ASN A 438 7.27 33.37 -2.64
N ASN A 439 7.29 32.17 -3.22
CA ASN A 439 6.32 31.79 -4.23
C ASN A 439 5.72 30.37 -4.02
N PRO A 440 4.97 30.13 -2.95
CA PRO A 440 4.28 28.86 -2.76
C PRO A 440 3.27 28.63 -3.89
N VAL A 441 3.25 27.42 -4.45
CA VAL A 441 2.38 27.01 -5.55
C VAL A 441 1.59 25.77 -5.12
N CYS A 442 0.29 25.74 -5.35
CA CYS A 442 -0.52 24.58 -5.02
C CYS A 442 -0.25 23.41 -5.99
N LEU A 443 -0.39 23.67 -7.28
CA LEU A 443 -0.09 22.70 -8.34
C LEU A 443 1.06 23.23 -9.20
N ASN A 444 2.21 22.57 -9.16
CA ASN A 444 3.34 22.90 -10.04
C ASN A 444 3.50 21.88 -11.15
N ASN A 445 3.54 22.34 -12.38
CA ASN A 445 3.70 21.52 -13.57
C ASN A 445 4.92 21.96 -14.38
N ASP A 446 5.94 21.12 -14.40
CA ASP A 446 7.09 21.25 -15.30
C ASP A 446 7.02 20.25 -16.48
N GLY A 447 5.98 19.42 -16.54
CA GLY A 447 5.72 18.41 -17.56
C GLY A 447 4.35 18.56 -18.22
N PHE A 448 3.53 17.54 -18.12
CA PHE A 448 2.16 17.50 -18.62
C PHE A 448 1.16 17.36 -17.48
N THR A 449 0.13 18.21 -17.44
CA THR A 449 -0.95 18.11 -16.46
C THR A 449 -2.31 18.27 -17.13
N ALA A 450 -3.24 17.37 -16.84
CA ALA A 450 -4.66 17.50 -17.16
C ALA A 450 -5.51 17.41 -15.90
N VAL A 451 -6.32 18.41 -15.64
CA VAL A 451 -7.19 18.50 -14.45
C VAL A 451 -8.62 18.68 -14.93
N VAL A 452 -9.48 17.74 -14.55
CA VAL A 452 -10.85 17.69 -15.02
C VAL A 452 -11.82 17.54 -13.83
N ASN A 453 -12.98 18.14 -13.89
CA ASN A 453 -14.03 18.03 -12.87
C ASN A 453 -13.53 18.25 -11.43
N THR A 454 -12.53 19.07 -11.22
CA THR A 454 -11.77 19.16 -9.97
C THR A 454 -11.93 20.53 -9.32
N THR A 455 -12.03 20.53 -7.99
CA THR A 455 -12.04 21.75 -7.18
C THR A 455 -10.66 21.95 -6.54
N VAL A 456 -10.02 23.09 -6.79
CA VAL A 456 -8.74 23.47 -6.19
C VAL A 456 -8.86 24.82 -5.51
N VAL A 457 -8.59 24.84 -4.21
CA VAL A 457 -8.59 26.06 -3.41
C VAL A 457 -7.24 26.23 -2.72
N GLY A 458 -6.53 27.29 -3.06
CA GLY A 458 -5.29 27.68 -2.39
C GLY A 458 -5.59 28.57 -1.16
N GLU A 459 -5.02 28.23 -0.02
CA GLU A 459 -5.19 29.04 1.20
C GLU A 459 -4.24 30.24 1.22
N ASN A 460 -2.96 30.01 0.96
CA ASN A 460 -1.93 31.04 0.98
C ASN A 460 -0.89 30.86 -0.15
N ALA A 461 -1.31 30.29 -1.28
CA ALA A 461 -0.44 30.08 -2.41
C ALA A 461 -0.21 31.38 -3.19
N LYS A 462 1.04 31.69 -3.52
CA LYS A 462 1.36 32.83 -4.41
C LYS A 462 0.81 32.59 -5.82
N ALA A 463 0.86 31.35 -6.29
CA ALA A 463 0.16 30.89 -7.48
C ALA A 463 -0.60 29.58 -7.18
N LEU A 464 -1.86 29.49 -7.60
CA LEU A 464 -2.61 28.24 -7.45
C LEU A 464 -2.04 27.17 -8.37
N CYS A 465 -1.88 27.50 -9.64
CA CYS A 465 -1.36 26.61 -10.68
C CYS A 465 -0.18 27.29 -11.36
N ARG A 466 0.97 26.60 -11.40
CA ARG A 466 2.17 27.07 -12.11
C ARG A 466 2.50 26.09 -13.22
N SER A 467 2.82 26.64 -14.40
CA SER A 467 3.37 25.89 -15.51
C SER A 467 4.71 26.50 -15.89
N ASN A 468 5.78 25.73 -15.71
CA ASN A 468 7.15 26.19 -15.96
C ASN A 468 8.03 25.07 -16.49
N ASN A 469 8.60 25.29 -17.66
CA ASN A 469 9.69 24.46 -18.17
C ASN A 469 10.38 25.21 -19.33
N SER A 470 11.71 25.22 -19.37
CA SER A 470 12.49 25.78 -20.49
C SER A 470 12.20 25.09 -21.82
N ASN A 471 11.78 23.82 -21.78
CA ASN A 471 11.38 23.03 -22.96
C ASN A 471 9.86 23.06 -23.23
N GLY A 472 9.10 23.88 -22.50
CA GLY A 472 7.65 23.94 -22.54
C GLY A 472 6.98 22.86 -21.67
N SER A 473 6.01 23.27 -20.86
CA SER A 473 5.08 22.38 -20.17
C SER A 473 3.67 22.61 -20.74
N PHE A 474 2.79 21.63 -20.53
CA PHE A 474 1.41 21.74 -20.96
C PHE A 474 0.47 21.51 -19.79
N SER A 475 -0.49 22.41 -19.60
CA SER A 475 -1.55 22.27 -18.60
C SER A 475 -2.91 22.46 -19.23
N LEU A 476 -3.83 21.51 -18.96
CA LEU A 476 -5.24 21.62 -19.30
C LEU A 476 -6.07 21.61 -18.02
N TYR A 477 -7.00 22.53 -17.92
CA TYR A 477 -8.02 22.58 -16.89
C TYR A 477 -9.39 22.62 -17.57
N ASP A 478 -10.24 21.62 -17.31
CA ASP A 478 -11.57 21.52 -17.90
C ASP A 478 -12.61 21.22 -16.83
N ASN A 479 -13.68 22.00 -16.83
CA ASN A 479 -14.78 21.87 -15.89
C ASN A 479 -14.35 21.95 -14.40
N CYS A 480 -13.41 22.84 -14.08
CA CYS A 480 -12.82 22.98 -12.76
C CYS A 480 -13.35 24.19 -11.98
N ILE A 481 -13.25 24.14 -10.64
CA ILE A 481 -13.34 25.31 -9.77
C ILE A 481 -11.94 25.61 -9.25
N LEU A 482 -11.42 26.78 -9.56
CA LEU A 482 -10.07 27.21 -9.22
C LEU A 482 -10.13 28.52 -8.44
N ALA A 483 -9.85 28.50 -7.15
CA ALA A 483 -9.89 29.67 -6.29
C ALA A 483 -8.61 29.81 -5.47
N ASN A 484 -8.10 31.01 -5.32
CA ASN A 484 -6.94 31.33 -4.48
C ASN A 484 -7.33 32.40 -3.45
N LYS A 485 -7.18 32.10 -2.18
CA LYS A 485 -7.50 33.00 -1.07
C LYS A 485 -6.37 33.99 -0.73
N HIS A 486 -5.18 33.80 -1.30
CA HIS A 486 -4.07 34.73 -1.04
C HIS A 486 -4.37 36.10 -1.64
N THR A 487 -4.20 37.17 -0.85
CA THR A 487 -4.55 38.55 -1.26
C THR A 487 -3.81 39.01 -2.52
N ASP A 488 -2.53 38.67 -2.64
CA ASP A 488 -1.66 38.99 -3.78
C ASP A 488 -1.38 37.76 -4.66
N GLY A 489 -2.19 36.71 -4.55
CA GLY A 489 -1.99 35.45 -5.23
C GLY A 489 -2.60 35.41 -6.62
N PHE A 490 -1.98 34.65 -7.51
CA PHE A 490 -2.46 34.36 -8.85
C PHE A 490 -3.19 33.02 -8.88
N VAL A 491 -4.14 32.86 -9.80
CA VAL A 491 -4.65 31.51 -10.11
C VAL A 491 -3.68 30.79 -11.04
N PHE A 492 -3.24 31.43 -12.11
CA PHE A 492 -2.26 30.85 -13.03
C PHE A 492 -0.99 31.68 -13.08
N PHE A 493 0.12 30.97 -13.05
CA PHE A 493 1.44 31.54 -13.32
C PHE A 493 2.16 30.73 -14.38
N LYS A 494 2.34 31.31 -15.55
CA LYS A 494 2.98 30.68 -16.70
C LYS A 494 4.36 31.27 -16.94
N GLU A 495 5.35 30.42 -17.08
CA GLU A 495 6.71 30.80 -17.43
C GLU A 495 7.19 30.08 -18.71
N ASN A 496 8.15 30.67 -19.36
CA ASN A 496 8.84 30.12 -20.53
C ASN A 496 7.88 29.75 -21.69
N ALA A 497 8.21 28.69 -22.43
CA ALA A 497 7.44 28.18 -23.56
C ALA A 497 6.19 27.34 -23.15
N SER A 498 5.81 27.36 -21.88
CA SER A 498 4.68 26.60 -21.36
C SER A 498 3.35 27.04 -21.97
N SER A 499 2.40 26.13 -22.10
CA SER A 499 1.05 26.44 -22.53
C SER A 499 0.00 26.02 -21.50
N VAL A 500 -1.04 26.82 -21.35
CA VAL A 500 -2.17 26.54 -20.47
C VAL A 500 -3.45 26.66 -21.28
N LYS A 501 -4.28 25.62 -21.26
CA LYS A 501 -5.63 25.63 -21.85
C LYS A 501 -6.66 25.52 -20.72
N LEU A 502 -7.69 26.33 -20.80
CA LEU A 502 -8.74 26.41 -19.81
C LEU A 502 -10.11 26.37 -20.49
N TYR A 503 -10.95 25.43 -20.07
CA TYR A 503 -12.30 25.23 -20.60
C TYR A 503 -13.32 25.14 -19.47
N ASN A 504 -14.50 25.67 -19.66
CA ASN A 504 -15.69 25.52 -18.81
C ASN A 504 -15.42 25.59 -17.29
N SER A 505 -14.47 26.41 -16.85
CA SER A 505 -14.03 26.43 -15.46
C SER A 505 -14.46 27.72 -14.76
N ILE A 506 -14.71 27.61 -13.46
CA ILE A 506 -14.96 28.74 -12.58
C ILE A 506 -13.66 29.16 -11.91
N ILE A 507 -13.33 30.43 -12.04
CA ILE A 507 -12.15 31.02 -11.40
C ILE A 507 -12.61 31.99 -10.33
N GLY A 508 -12.26 31.69 -9.08
CA GLY A 508 -12.49 32.59 -7.96
C GLY A 508 -11.46 33.72 -7.95
N LYS A 509 -11.93 34.95 -8.12
CA LYS A 509 -11.08 36.15 -8.02
C LYS A 509 -10.98 36.61 -6.58
N GLN A 510 -9.78 36.93 -6.15
CA GLN A 510 -9.59 37.85 -5.01
C GLN A 510 -9.48 39.30 -5.45
N ALA A 511 -9.89 40.18 -4.58
CA ALA A 511 -10.23 41.59 -4.87
C ALA A 511 -9.08 42.50 -5.29
N SER A 512 -7.82 42.05 -5.27
CA SER A 512 -6.68 42.94 -5.40
C SER A 512 -6.20 43.22 -6.83
N ASN A 513 -6.61 42.43 -7.82
CA ASN A 513 -6.19 42.65 -9.22
C ASN A 513 -7.36 43.11 -10.10
N ALA A 514 -7.58 44.43 -10.11
CA ALA A 514 -8.66 45.04 -10.89
C ALA A 514 -8.44 44.99 -12.41
N ASP A 515 -7.26 44.64 -12.88
CA ASP A 515 -6.87 44.76 -14.30
C ASP A 515 -6.90 43.44 -15.10
N GLY A 516 -7.29 42.33 -14.47
CA GLY A 516 -7.32 41.04 -15.19
C GLY A 516 -5.97 40.52 -15.69
N SER A 517 -4.89 41.19 -15.34
CA SER A 517 -3.54 40.93 -15.86
C SER A 517 -2.96 39.56 -15.50
N TRP A 518 -3.51 38.90 -14.53
CA TRP A 518 -3.11 37.57 -14.07
C TRP A 518 -3.54 36.42 -15.00
N LEU A 519 -4.64 36.58 -15.75
CA LEU A 519 -5.08 35.61 -16.78
C LEU A 519 -4.26 35.71 -18.06
N VAL A 520 -3.63 36.83 -18.33
CA VAL A 520 -3.28 37.25 -19.69
C VAL A 520 -1.78 37.52 -19.88
N LYS A 521 -0.89 36.99 -19.08
CA LYS A 521 0.51 37.00 -19.56
C LYS A 521 0.76 35.83 -20.50
N THR A 522 0.36 36.07 -21.77
CA THR A 522 0.79 35.35 -22.99
C THR A 522 0.57 33.83 -23.03
N ASN A 523 -0.25 33.37 -24.01
CA ASN A 523 -0.49 31.99 -24.41
C ASN A 523 -1.35 31.12 -23.45
N VAL A 524 -2.24 31.70 -22.68
CA VAL A 524 -3.38 30.97 -22.10
C VAL A 524 -4.48 30.98 -23.12
N VAL A 525 -4.84 29.82 -23.66
CA VAL A 525 -6.01 29.70 -24.52
C VAL A 525 -7.23 29.50 -23.62
N VAL A 526 -8.15 30.43 -23.70
CA VAL A 526 -9.42 30.40 -23.00
C VAL A 526 -10.50 30.12 -24.03
N ASP A 527 -11.18 28.99 -23.87
CA ASP A 527 -12.34 28.63 -24.67
C ASP A 527 -13.50 28.23 -23.74
N GLY A 528 -14.72 28.62 -24.07
CA GLY A 528 -15.86 28.47 -23.19
C GLY A 528 -16.09 29.68 -22.26
N GLU A 529 -17.15 29.61 -21.45
CA GLU A 529 -17.50 30.68 -20.52
C GLU A 529 -16.69 30.59 -19.24
N LEU A 530 -15.95 31.62 -18.92
CA LEU A 530 -15.26 31.81 -17.63
C LEU A 530 -16.14 32.67 -16.74
N LEU A 531 -16.52 32.12 -15.59
CA LEU A 531 -17.22 32.85 -14.57
C LEU A 531 -16.27 33.29 -13.44
N PHE A 532 -16.27 34.60 -13.22
CA PHE A 532 -15.61 35.17 -12.04
C PHE A 532 -16.59 35.15 -10.87
N CYS A 533 -16.32 34.31 -9.88
CA CYS A 533 -17.17 34.20 -8.71
C CYS A 533 -16.58 34.93 -7.49
N ASN A 534 -17.23 36.04 -7.08
CA ASN A 534 -16.96 36.69 -5.80
C ASN A 534 -17.94 36.13 -4.76
N GLY A 535 -17.69 35.01 -4.14
CA GLY A 535 -18.60 34.56 -3.08
C GLY A 535 -18.88 33.06 -2.99
N SER A 536 -17.95 32.21 -3.39
CA SER A 536 -18.04 30.80 -3.08
C SER A 536 -17.72 30.56 -1.59
N SER A 537 -18.52 29.74 -0.92
CA SER A 537 -18.28 29.31 0.45
C SER A 537 -17.87 27.84 0.49
N PHE A 538 -16.90 27.54 1.35
CA PHE A 538 -16.47 26.17 1.61
C PHE A 538 -17.34 25.55 2.70
N ASP A 539 -17.95 24.39 2.45
CA ASP A 539 -18.64 23.59 3.44
C ASP A 539 -17.68 22.59 4.06
N SER A 540 -17.08 22.95 5.17
CA SER A 540 -16.10 22.12 5.88
C SER A 540 -16.70 20.81 6.44
N SER A 541 -18.03 20.77 6.66
CA SER A 541 -18.70 19.58 7.18
C SER A 541 -18.86 18.49 6.12
N LYS A 542 -18.85 18.88 4.85
CA LYS A 542 -19.02 18.00 3.68
C LYS A 542 -17.77 17.85 2.85
N GLY A 543 -16.74 18.68 3.11
CA GLY A 543 -15.48 18.62 2.38
C GLY A 543 -15.55 19.12 0.93
N TYR A 544 -16.50 19.99 0.60
CA TYR A 544 -16.60 20.56 -0.73
C TYR A 544 -16.97 22.06 -0.72
N TRP A 545 -16.70 22.73 -1.83
CA TRP A 545 -17.13 24.11 -2.05
C TRP A 545 -18.58 24.16 -2.51
N LYS A 546 -19.39 24.90 -1.75
CA LYS A 546 -20.75 25.24 -2.16
C LYS A 546 -20.70 26.55 -2.93
N TRP A 547 -21.16 26.52 -4.15
CA TRP A 547 -21.30 27.71 -4.95
C TRP A 547 -22.64 28.40 -4.70
N ASN A 548 -22.63 29.71 -4.59
CA ASN A 548 -23.82 30.50 -4.25
C ASN A 548 -24.62 30.99 -5.50
N GLY A 549 -24.46 30.31 -6.61
CA GLY A 549 -25.28 30.51 -7.82
C GLY A 549 -24.52 31.07 -9.03
N PRO A 550 -24.98 30.74 -10.25
CA PRO A 550 -24.38 31.22 -11.47
C PRO A 550 -24.82 32.67 -11.76
N SER A 551 -23.93 33.44 -12.37
CA SER A 551 -24.38 34.46 -13.29
C SER A 551 -25.04 33.78 -14.50
N ALA A 552 -26.05 34.40 -15.07
CA ALA A 552 -27.08 33.78 -15.92
C ALA A 552 -26.65 33.13 -17.26
N SER A 553 -25.36 32.96 -17.54
CA SER A 553 -24.86 32.55 -18.86
C SER A 553 -23.90 31.34 -18.89
N PHE A 554 -23.81 30.56 -17.82
CA PHE A 554 -22.88 29.42 -17.78
C PHE A 554 -23.41 28.21 -18.56
N THR A 555 -22.62 27.69 -19.50
CA THR A 555 -22.93 26.45 -20.23
C THR A 555 -22.29 25.28 -19.55
N LYS A 556 -23.07 24.27 -19.14
CA LYS A 556 -22.57 23.03 -18.56
C LYS A 556 -21.67 22.26 -19.53
N ALA A 557 -20.54 21.77 -19.07
CA ALA A 557 -19.66 20.92 -19.86
C ALA A 557 -20.30 19.56 -20.13
N LYS A 558 -20.21 19.08 -21.37
CA LYS A 558 -20.64 17.72 -21.73
C LYS A 558 -19.47 16.77 -21.60
N GLU A 559 -19.71 15.56 -21.11
CA GLU A 559 -18.70 14.51 -20.97
C GLU A 559 -17.96 14.25 -22.29
N ALA A 560 -18.69 14.15 -23.41
CA ALA A 560 -18.11 13.94 -24.72
C ALA A 560 -17.13 15.05 -25.15
N ASP A 561 -17.41 16.31 -24.77
CA ASP A 561 -16.53 17.44 -25.08
C ASP A 561 -15.24 17.37 -24.25
N ILE A 562 -15.34 16.95 -22.97
CA ILE A 562 -14.18 16.73 -22.09
C ILE A 562 -13.28 15.62 -22.67
N ILE A 563 -13.88 14.49 -23.05
CA ILE A 563 -13.16 13.36 -23.65
C ILE A 563 -12.49 13.78 -24.95
N THR A 564 -13.19 14.50 -25.81
CA THR A 564 -12.65 15.03 -27.08
C THR A 564 -11.44 15.91 -26.82
N ARG A 565 -11.52 16.86 -25.86
CA ARG A 565 -10.40 17.75 -25.55
C ARG A 565 -9.22 17.03 -24.94
N LEU A 566 -9.44 16.02 -24.10
CA LEU A 566 -8.39 15.16 -23.58
C LEU A 566 -7.68 14.40 -24.71
N ASN A 567 -8.43 13.86 -25.65
CA ASN A 567 -7.88 13.14 -26.81
C ASN A 567 -7.15 14.06 -27.80
N ASP A 568 -7.62 15.28 -28.01
CA ASP A 568 -7.01 16.26 -28.89
C ASP A 568 -5.64 16.76 -28.39
N ILE A 569 -5.38 16.63 -27.08
CA ILE A 569 -4.03 16.98 -26.54
C ILE A 569 -2.94 16.15 -27.20
N THR A 570 -3.25 14.96 -27.65
CA THR A 570 -2.30 14.01 -28.22
C THR A 570 -1.73 14.46 -29.56
N THR A 571 -2.43 15.29 -30.30
CA THR A 571 -2.13 15.64 -31.71
C THR A 571 -1.40 16.98 -31.85
N ASN A 572 -1.51 17.90 -30.89
CA ASN A 572 -1.13 19.30 -31.06
C ASN A 572 0.13 19.77 -30.30
N ASN A 573 0.80 18.88 -29.54
CA ASN A 573 1.99 19.29 -28.80
C ASN A 573 3.26 18.86 -29.53
N GLY A 574 3.98 19.81 -30.07
CA GLY A 574 5.33 19.62 -30.63
C GLY A 574 6.38 19.08 -29.63
N ASN A 575 5.95 18.69 -28.42
CA ASN A 575 6.79 18.05 -27.42
C ASN A 575 6.79 16.54 -27.62
N THR A 576 7.70 16.04 -28.43
CA THR A 576 7.88 14.62 -28.76
C THR A 576 8.20 13.72 -27.57
N ARG A 577 8.50 14.28 -26.38
CA ARG A 577 8.75 13.53 -25.14
C ARG A 577 7.48 13.15 -24.39
N LEU A 578 6.40 13.85 -24.63
CA LEU A 578 5.08 13.58 -24.04
C LEU A 578 4.15 13.01 -25.12
N ASN A 579 4.61 11.97 -25.79
CA ASN A 579 3.80 11.28 -26.80
C ASN A 579 2.42 10.99 -26.25
N GLY A 580 1.41 11.50 -26.94
CA GLY A 580 0.00 11.53 -26.60
C GLY A 580 -0.72 10.21 -26.29
N ALA A 581 0.02 9.16 -25.94
CA ALA A 581 -0.54 7.89 -25.53
C ALA A 581 -1.16 7.88 -24.13
N PHE A 582 -1.00 8.94 -23.33
CA PHE A 582 -1.43 8.94 -21.93
C PHE A 582 -2.85 9.47 -21.73
N ALA A 583 -3.28 10.46 -22.49
CA ALA A 583 -4.62 10.99 -22.35
C ALA A 583 -5.72 9.96 -22.71
N PRO A 584 -5.62 9.19 -23.81
CA PRO A 584 -6.52 8.08 -24.07
C PRO A 584 -6.51 7.03 -22.95
N LYS A 585 -5.34 6.65 -22.42
CA LYS A 585 -5.25 5.70 -21.29
C LYS A 585 -5.88 6.24 -20.01
N PHE A 586 -5.79 7.54 -19.78
CA PHE A 586 -6.49 8.18 -18.68
C PHE A 586 -8.01 8.14 -18.87
N VAL A 587 -8.48 8.43 -20.06
CA VAL A 587 -9.91 8.34 -20.42
C VAL A 587 -10.42 6.91 -20.22
N GLU A 588 -9.76 5.92 -20.82
CA GLU A 588 -10.11 4.50 -20.64
C GLU A 588 -10.16 4.09 -19.16
N TRP A 589 -9.19 4.54 -18.37
CA TRP A 589 -9.16 4.23 -16.95
C TRP A 589 -10.33 4.88 -16.19
N VAL A 590 -10.61 6.16 -16.42
CA VAL A 590 -11.74 6.85 -15.78
C VAL A 590 -13.07 6.22 -16.20
N GLU A 591 -13.23 5.85 -17.47
CA GLU A 591 -14.41 5.13 -17.95
C GLU A 591 -14.60 3.78 -17.27
N SER A 592 -13.51 3.04 -17.03
CA SER A 592 -13.57 1.78 -16.28
C SER A 592 -14.01 1.94 -14.81
N LEU A 593 -13.90 3.14 -14.25
CA LEU A 593 -14.35 3.50 -12.90
C LEU A 593 -15.77 4.10 -12.86
N GLY A 594 -16.46 4.16 -14.00
CA GLY A 594 -17.83 4.69 -14.12
C GLY A 594 -17.94 6.02 -14.86
N GLY A 595 -16.85 6.46 -15.53
CA GLY A 595 -16.80 7.61 -16.41
C GLY A 595 -16.66 8.96 -15.71
N PHE A 596 -16.73 10.01 -16.53
CA PHE A 596 -16.65 11.40 -16.06
C PHE A 596 -17.98 11.94 -15.54
N ASN A 597 -19.03 11.15 -15.61
CA ASN A 597 -20.41 11.54 -15.29
C ASN A 597 -20.79 11.33 -13.83
N LYS A 598 -19.89 10.91 -12.96
CA LYS A 598 -20.09 10.85 -11.51
C LYS A 598 -19.32 11.94 -10.81
N ASP A 599 -19.93 12.49 -9.77
CA ASP A 599 -19.25 13.43 -8.87
C ASP A 599 -18.51 12.69 -7.72
N GLN A 600 -17.81 13.43 -6.90
CA GLN A 600 -17.05 12.88 -5.78
C GLN A 600 -17.93 12.22 -4.70
N LEU A 601 -19.21 12.54 -4.66
CA LEU A 601 -20.20 11.92 -3.77
C LEU A 601 -20.91 10.72 -4.42
N GLY A 602 -20.48 10.32 -5.64
CA GLY A 602 -21.10 9.23 -6.41
C GLY A 602 -22.40 9.62 -7.12
N THR A 603 -22.79 10.89 -7.07
CA THR A 603 -24.00 11.39 -7.76
C THR A 603 -23.73 11.42 -9.26
N THR A 604 -24.67 10.89 -10.04
CA THR A 604 -24.58 10.98 -11.52
C THR A 604 -24.77 12.43 -11.96
N ARG A 605 -23.80 12.95 -12.70
CA ARG A 605 -23.88 14.25 -13.35
C ARG A 605 -24.93 14.21 -14.44
N THR A 606 -25.65 15.29 -14.63
CA THR A 606 -26.78 15.30 -15.58
C THR A 606 -26.33 15.11 -17.02
N THR A 607 -27.11 14.38 -17.83
CA THR A 607 -26.82 14.15 -19.25
C THR A 607 -26.84 15.43 -20.09
N SER A 608 -27.46 16.50 -19.60
CA SER A 608 -27.48 17.82 -20.24
C SER A 608 -26.19 18.62 -20.05
N GLY A 609 -25.20 18.07 -19.37
CA GLY A 609 -23.92 18.68 -19.02
C GLY A 609 -23.67 18.71 -17.50
N THR A 610 -22.44 19.01 -17.10
CA THR A 610 -21.97 19.00 -15.72
C THR A 610 -21.54 20.39 -15.26
N TRP A 611 -21.78 20.69 -13.99
CA TRP A 611 -21.22 21.87 -13.35
C TRP A 611 -19.73 21.68 -13.08
N PRO A 612 -18.94 22.77 -13.11
CA PRO A 612 -17.52 22.68 -12.74
C PRO A 612 -17.30 22.20 -11.32
N GLY A 613 -16.19 21.52 -11.12
CA GLY A 613 -15.73 21.08 -9.81
C GLY A 613 -15.97 19.60 -9.53
N SER A 614 -15.55 19.18 -8.34
CA SER A 614 -15.58 17.78 -7.90
C SER A 614 -16.97 17.28 -7.49
N VAL A 615 -17.91 18.17 -7.23
CA VAL A 615 -19.28 17.84 -6.79
C VAL A 615 -20.30 18.50 -7.71
N GLU A 616 -21.27 17.72 -8.19
CA GLU A 616 -22.38 18.23 -8.98
C GLU A 616 -23.35 19.00 -8.09
N LEU A 617 -23.69 20.20 -8.52
CA LEU A 617 -24.72 21.00 -7.84
C LEU A 617 -26.11 20.54 -8.29
N LYS A 618 -26.95 20.16 -7.33
CA LYS A 618 -28.34 19.80 -7.56
C LYS A 618 -29.23 21.03 -7.72
#